data_0d7204d1daaf4e79f5a8a0ad0324693c
#
_entry.id   0d7204d1daaf4e79f5a8a0ad0324693c
#
_cell.length_a   1.000
_cell.length_b   1.000
_cell.length_c   1.000
_cell.angle_alpha   90.00
_cell.angle_beta   90.00
_cell.angle_gamma   90.00
#
_symmetry.space_group_name_H-M   'P 1'
#
loop_
_entity.id
_entity.type
_entity.pdbx_description
1 polymer ?
#
loop_
_entity_poly.entity_id
_entity_poly.type
_entity_poly.pdbx_seq_one_letter_code
_entity_poly.pdbx_strand_id
1 'polypeptide(L)'
;GVDWLTVVIFFEFVVDLPGDGSTYYYDDIELALPVSDLVELPVTFESATADYNVIGFEGADSAVEANPDPSGINTSNTVVRTTKTEGAAFFAGTGMGLDVPIDFSETESISIKTWSPKADIPVRLKLEGAGGQVMELDVNTTVTNEWETLTWDFSGQTAGMNFNKVVVFFEFVPGLGGDGSIYYYDDIEVVVFPIPSMPITLEEDVNPYFQDFN
;
A
#
# COMPACT_ATOMS: atom_id res chain seq x y z
N GLY A 1 17.21 12.68 23.10
CA GLY A 1 16.45 11.59 23.69
C GLY A 1 16.78 11.46 25.15
N VAL A 2 15.86 10.96 25.98
CA VAL A 2 16.10 10.62 27.37
C VAL A 2 16.32 9.12 27.41
N ASP A 3 17.49 8.68 27.87
CA ASP A 3 17.77 7.25 28.03
C ASP A 3 17.22 6.80 29.39
N TRP A 4 16.18 5.99 29.38
CA TRP A 4 15.63 5.36 30.56
C TRP A 4 16.32 4.02 30.80
N LEU A 5 17.12 3.92 31.86
CA LEU A 5 17.88 2.71 32.18
C LEU A 5 17.23 1.83 33.26
N THR A 6 16.12 2.25 33.84
CA THR A 6 15.52 1.55 34.96
C THR A 6 14.01 1.59 34.86
N VAL A 7 13.39 0.41 35.01
CA VAL A 7 11.97 0.24 35.22
C VAL A 7 11.75 -0.12 36.68
N VAL A 8 10.85 0.55 37.37
CA VAL A 8 10.49 0.27 38.76
C VAL A 8 9.00 -0.02 38.83
N ILE A 9 8.63 -1.17 39.37
CA ILE A 9 7.24 -1.60 39.53
C ILE A 9 6.91 -1.56 41.00
N PHE A 10 5.82 -0.90 41.37
CA PHE A 10 5.31 -0.83 42.72
C PHE A 10 3.94 -1.55 42.76
N PHE A 11 3.83 -2.53 43.65
CA PHE A 11 2.54 -3.16 43.96
C PHE A 11 1.95 -2.50 45.19
N GLU A 12 0.64 -2.29 45.22
CA GLU A 12 -0.10 -1.63 46.34
C GLU A 12 0.52 -0.31 46.79
N PHE A 13 0.83 0.56 45.82
CA PHE A 13 1.42 1.86 46.12
C PHE A 13 0.34 2.82 46.70
N VAL A 14 0.09 2.64 47.98
CA VAL A 14 -0.86 3.48 48.78
C VAL A 14 -0.10 4.11 49.94
N VAL A 15 -0.25 5.43 50.10
CA VAL A 15 0.42 6.17 51.17
C VAL A 15 -0.06 5.62 52.53
N ASP A 16 0.91 5.36 53.43
CA ASP A 16 0.69 4.85 54.77
C ASP A 16 0.08 3.42 54.85
N LEU A 17 0.05 2.67 53.74
CA LEU A 17 -0.33 1.25 53.79
C LEU A 17 0.94 0.40 54.09
N PRO A 18 1.01 -0.25 55.26
CA PRO A 18 2.12 -1.18 55.52
C PRO A 18 1.95 -2.45 54.68
N GLY A 19 3.05 -3.00 54.23
CA GLY A 19 3.03 -4.29 53.53
C GLY A 19 2.45 -5.39 54.40
N ASP A 20 1.59 -6.24 53.83
CA ASP A 20 0.89 -7.36 54.51
C ASP A 20 1.59 -8.73 54.31
N GLY A 21 2.72 -8.74 53.57
CA GLY A 21 3.46 -9.96 53.21
C GLY A 21 2.92 -10.65 51.97
N SER A 22 2.01 -10.01 51.19
CA SER A 22 1.56 -10.53 49.92
C SER A 22 2.69 -10.70 48.93
N THR A 23 2.64 -11.76 48.11
CA THR A 23 3.59 -12.03 47.06
C THR A 23 2.96 -11.69 45.72
N TYR A 24 3.66 -10.88 44.94
CA TYR A 24 3.25 -10.47 43.60
C TYR A 24 4.20 -11.04 42.57
N TYR A 25 3.65 -11.39 41.41
CA TYR A 25 4.42 -11.88 40.26
C TYR A 25 4.16 -10.96 39.07
N TYR A 26 5.17 -10.76 38.27
CA TYR A 26 5.04 -10.11 36.97
C TYR A 26 5.95 -10.83 35.97
N ASP A 27 5.57 -10.76 34.72
CA ASP A 27 6.26 -11.39 33.62
C ASP A 27 6.13 -10.52 32.37
N ASP A 28 6.90 -10.80 31.34
CA ASP A 28 6.80 -10.22 30.00
C ASP A 28 6.68 -8.69 29.98
N ILE A 29 7.64 -7.98 30.62
CA ILE A 29 7.72 -6.52 30.49
C ILE A 29 8.25 -6.21 29.11
N GLU A 30 7.34 -5.79 28.23
CA GLU A 30 7.66 -5.39 26.87
C GLU A 30 7.54 -3.89 26.70
N LEU A 31 8.44 -3.30 25.90
CA LEU A 31 8.25 -1.97 25.38
C LEU A 31 7.21 -2.06 24.27
N ALA A 32 5.98 -1.65 24.54
CA ALA A 32 5.00 -1.42 23.47
C ALA A 32 5.52 -0.24 22.64
N LEU A 33 6.24 -0.55 21.57
CA LEU A 33 6.48 0.45 20.53
C LEU A 33 5.11 0.86 20.00
N PRO A 34 4.86 2.16 19.79
CA PRO A 34 3.67 2.54 19.05
C PRO A 34 3.70 1.76 17.74
N VAL A 35 2.59 1.10 17.41
CA VAL A 35 2.40 0.54 16.06
C VAL A 35 2.73 1.69 15.13
N SER A 36 3.67 1.47 14.22
CA SER A 36 4.05 2.50 13.26
C SER A 36 2.79 2.90 12.49
N ASP A 37 2.33 4.12 12.71
CA ASP A 37 1.25 4.72 11.92
C ASP A 37 1.80 5.27 10.59
N LEU A 38 2.98 4.77 10.16
CA LEU A 38 3.59 5.17 8.92
C LEU A 38 2.74 4.71 7.73
N VAL A 39 2.56 5.62 6.81
CA VAL A 39 1.95 5.32 5.51
C VAL A 39 3.04 4.80 4.58
N GLU A 40 3.09 3.49 4.42
CA GLU A 40 4.05 2.78 3.58
C GLU A 40 3.37 1.65 2.80
N LEU A 41 3.93 1.24 1.66
CA LEU A 41 3.35 0.13 0.90
C LEU A 41 3.62 -1.22 1.57
N PRO A 42 2.62 -2.12 1.61
CA PRO A 42 1.26 -1.96 1.08
C PRO A 42 0.36 -1.05 1.93
N VAL A 43 -0.43 -0.19 1.27
CA VAL A 43 -1.44 0.65 1.94
C VAL A 43 -2.82 0.04 1.72
N THR A 44 -3.49 -0.32 2.82
CA THR A 44 -4.81 -0.96 2.82
C THR A 44 -5.93 -0.05 3.32
N PHE A 45 -5.62 1.16 3.75
CA PHE A 45 -6.55 2.15 4.32
C PHE A 45 -7.35 1.68 5.55
N GLU A 46 -6.96 0.57 6.19
CA GLU A 46 -7.66 -0.04 7.32
C GLU A 46 -7.21 0.49 8.70
N SER A 47 -6.10 1.25 8.78
CA SER A 47 -5.64 1.79 10.05
C SER A 47 -6.54 2.91 10.53
N ALA A 48 -7.00 2.80 11.77
CA ALA A 48 -7.79 3.85 12.43
C ALA A 48 -6.94 5.05 12.91
N THR A 49 -5.62 4.92 12.89
CA THR A 49 -4.66 5.87 13.46
C THR A 49 -3.68 6.47 12.45
N ALA A 50 -3.50 5.84 11.29
CA ALA A 50 -2.69 6.39 10.21
C ALA A 50 -3.37 7.61 9.57
N ASP A 51 -2.62 8.69 9.40
CA ASP A 51 -3.05 9.85 8.62
C ASP A 51 -2.66 9.67 7.15
N TYR A 52 -3.53 9.04 6.39
CA TYR A 52 -3.28 8.81 4.96
C TYR A 52 -3.19 10.09 4.13
N ASN A 53 -3.67 11.21 4.65
CA ASN A 53 -3.62 12.54 4.03
C ASN A 53 -3.96 12.49 2.52
N VAL A 54 -5.10 11.87 2.21
CA VAL A 54 -5.62 11.74 0.85
C VAL A 54 -6.14 13.10 0.39
N ILE A 55 -5.54 13.67 -0.66
CA ILE A 55 -5.87 15.00 -1.15
C ILE A 55 -6.38 14.94 -2.59
N GLY A 56 -7.65 15.30 -2.79
CA GLY A 56 -8.21 15.56 -4.12
C GLY A 56 -7.80 16.94 -4.63
N PHE A 57 -7.58 17.07 -5.94
CA PHE A 57 -7.23 18.34 -6.57
C PHE A 57 -7.85 18.48 -7.96
N GLU A 58 -7.91 19.72 -8.48
CA GLU A 58 -8.42 20.10 -9.81
C GLU A 58 -9.86 19.62 -10.09
N GLY A 59 -10.67 19.52 -9.03
CA GLY A 59 -12.06 19.08 -9.10
C GLY A 59 -12.29 17.62 -8.75
N ALA A 60 -11.26 16.89 -8.28
CA ALA A 60 -11.46 15.63 -7.59
C ALA A 60 -11.80 15.91 -6.12
N ASP A 61 -12.88 15.32 -5.61
CA ASP A 61 -13.24 15.29 -4.20
C ASP A 61 -12.94 13.89 -3.67
N SER A 62 -11.97 13.79 -2.72
CA SER A 62 -11.41 12.52 -2.30
C SER A 62 -11.37 12.39 -0.79
N ALA A 63 -11.70 11.20 -0.29
CA ALA A 63 -11.67 10.86 1.13
C ALA A 63 -11.53 9.35 1.34
N VAL A 64 -10.96 8.96 2.49
CA VAL A 64 -11.08 7.59 3.00
C VAL A 64 -12.47 7.45 3.63
N GLU A 65 -13.23 6.45 3.22
CA GLU A 65 -14.58 6.19 3.73
C GLU A 65 -14.90 4.69 3.77
N ALA A 66 -16.06 4.35 4.32
CA ALA A 66 -16.52 2.97 4.35
C ALA A 66 -16.66 2.40 2.92
N ASN A 67 -16.20 1.17 2.71
CA ASN A 67 -16.33 0.50 1.42
C ASN A 67 -17.81 0.31 1.06
N PRO A 68 -18.31 0.91 -0.04
CA PRO A 68 -19.72 0.81 -0.41
C PRO A 68 -20.08 -0.53 -1.06
N ASP A 69 -19.08 -1.31 -1.50
CA ASP A 69 -19.24 -2.60 -2.16
C ASP A 69 -18.17 -3.60 -1.69
N PRO A 70 -18.26 -4.10 -0.43
CA PRO A 70 -17.31 -5.08 0.10
C PRO A 70 -17.57 -6.47 -0.54
N SER A 71 -17.18 -6.64 -1.80
CA SER A 71 -17.46 -7.84 -2.58
C SER A 71 -16.30 -8.26 -3.48
N GLY A 72 -16.40 -9.46 -4.06
CA GLY A 72 -15.41 -9.96 -5.02
C GLY A 72 -14.01 -10.04 -4.44
N ILE A 73 -13.07 -9.34 -5.06
CA ILE A 73 -11.66 -9.31 -4.65
C ILE A 73 -11.35 -8.28 -3.57
N ASN A 74 -12.33 -7.41 -3.21
CA ASN A 74 -12.15 -6.40 -2.16
C ASN A 74 -13.26 -6.49 -1.11
N THR A 75 -12.90 -7.01 0.06
CA THR A 75 -13.79 -7.13 1.23
C THR A 75 -13.34 -6.25 2.39
N SER A 76 -12.47 -5.26 2.13
CA SER A 76 -12.00 -4.29 3.13
C SER A 76 -13.15 -3.48 3.71
N ASN A 77 -12.94 -2.93 4.91
CA ASN A 77 -13.95 -2.06 5.54
C ASN A 77 -13.89 -0.63 4.99
N THR A 78 -12.71 -0.18 4.61
CA THR A 78 -12.45 1.20 4.18
C THR A 78 -11.72 1.25 2.83
N VAL A 79 -12.00 2.28 2.06
CA VAL A 79 -11.44 2.51 0.72
C VAL A 79 -11.27 4.01 0.48
N VAL A 80 -10.54 4.40 -0.53
CA VAL A 80 -10.53 5.78 -0.99
C VAL A 80 -11.62 5.99 -2.02
N ARG A 81 -12.51 6.94 -1.75
CA ARG A 81 -13.44 7.50 -2.74
C ARG A 81 -12.78 8.65 -3.48
N THR A 82 -12.95 8.72 -4.79
CA THR A 82 -12.63 9.87 -5.62
C THR A 82 -13.83 10.22 -6.48
N THR A 83 -14.45 11.36 -6.25
CA THR A 83 -15.50 11.90 -7.11
C THR A 83 -14.86 12.89 -8.09
N LYS A 84 -14.92 12.60 -9.39
CA LYS A 84 -14.51 13.54 -10.42
C LYS A 84 -15.68 14.47 -10.69
N THR A 85 -15.75 15.58 -9.95
CA THR A 85 -16.93 16.46 -9.93
C THR A 85 -17.27 17.00 -11.32
N GLU A 86 -18.52 17.42 -11.55
CA GLU A 86 -18.93 17.98 -12.82
C GLU A 86 -18.06 19.19 -13.21
N GLY A 87 -17.49 19.16 -14.40
CA GLY A 87 -16.56 20.19 -14.89
C GLY A 87 -15.14 20.11 -14.34
N ALA A 88 -14.80 19.10 -13.55
CA ALA A 88 -13.42 18.87 -13.11
C ALA A 88 -12.45 18.77 -14.29
N ALA A 89 -11.19 19.16 -14.07
CA ALA A 89 -10.16 19.02 -15.09
C ALA A 89 -9.98 17.55 -15.52
N PHE A 90 -9.57 17.29 -16.75
CA PHE A 90 -9.25 15.91 -17.19
C PHE A 90 -8.15 15.27 -16.33
N PHE A 91 -7.28 16.09 -15.74
CA PHE A 91 -6.22 15.68 -14.82
C PHE A 91 -6.58 15.88 -13.34
N ALA A 92 -7.87 15.96 -13.02
CA ALA A 92 -8.33 15.90 -11.64
C ALA A 92 -7.96 14.53 -11.04
N GLY A 93 -7.36 14.52 -9.88
CA GLY A 93 -6.80 13.30 -9.29
C GLY A 93 -6.70 13.35 -7.77
N THR A 94 -6.22 12.27 -7.22
CA THR A 94 -6.03 12.06 -5.78
C THR A 94 -4.57 11.77 -5.48
N GLY A 95 -3.95 12.58 -4.64
CA GLY A 95 -2.57 12.41 -4.18
C GLY A 95 -2.50 11.92 -2.75
N MET A 96 -1.52 11.07 -2.45
CA MET A 96 -1.18 10.59 -1.11
C MET A 96 0.34 10.52 -0.97
N GLY A 97 0.88 11.11 0.10
CA GLY A 97 2.29 10.96 0.48
C GLY A 97 2.54 9.62 1.18
N LEU A 98 3.75 9.11 1.04
CA LEU A 98 4.26 7.96 1.78
C LEU A 98 5.37 8.43 2.73
N ASP A 99 5.38 7.90 3.95
CA ASP A 99 6.44 8.19 4.93
C ASP A 99 7.72 7.43 4.61
N VAL A 100 7.59 6.27 3.94
CA VAL A 100 8.68 5.45 3.47
C VAL A 100 8.67 5.42 1.94
N PRO A 101 9.82 5.65 1.29
CA PRO A 101 9.90 5.53 -0.17
C PRO A 101 9.54 4.14 -0.66
N ILE A 102 8.98 4.08 -1.88
CA ILE A 102 8.63 2.81 -2.52
C ILE A 102 9.90 1.99 -2.78
N ASP A 103 9.92 0.76 -2.31
CA ASP A 103 11.02 -0.17 -2.57
C ASP A 103 10.75 -0.98 -3.84
N PHE A 104 11.53 -0.71 -4.87
CA PHE A 104 11.52 -1.40 -6.16
C PHE A 104 12.66 -2.41 -6.32
N SER A 105 13.26 -2.89 -5.23
CA SER A 105 14.40 -3.81 -5.29
C SER A 105 14.05 -5.19 -5.84
N GLU A 106 12.82 -5.66 -5.62
CA GLU A 106 12.36 -6.99 -6.03
C GLU A 106 11.51 -6.96 -7.32
N THR A 107 10.77 -5.89 -7.54
CA THR A 107 9.88 -5.72 -8.70
C THR A 107 9.58 -4.25 -8.92
N GLU A 108 9.33 -3.88 -10.16
CA GLU A 108 9.03 -2.49 -10.54
C GLU A 108 7.56 -2.32 -10.93
N SER A 109 6.66 -3.14 -10.39
CA SER A 109 5.23 -3.06 -10.68
C SER A 109 4.44 -2.70 -9.42
N ILE A 110 3.42 -1.85 -9.60
CA ILE A 110 2.46 -1.50 -8.56
C ILE A 110 1.09 -1.99 -8.98
N SER A 111 0.36 -2.61 -8.06
CA SER A 111 -1.05 -2.92 -8.23
C SER A 111 -1.93 -2.11 -7.28
N ILE A 112 -3.14 -1.84 -7.72
CA ILE A 112 -4.19 -1.15 -6.98
C ILE A 112 -5.51 -1.85 -7.28
N LYS A 113 -6.29 -2.16 -6.25
CA LYS A 113 -7.69 -2.54 -6.44
C LYS A 113 -8.49 -1.30 -6.80
N THR A 114 -9.22 -1.35 -7.89
CA THR A 114 -10.04 -0.24 -8.38
C THR A 114 -11.48 -0.66 -8.62
N TRP A 115 -12.38 0.25 -8.37
CA TRP A 115 -13.80 0.13 -8.71
C TRP A 115 -14.20 1.33 -9.54
N SER A 116 -14.78 1.09 -10.70
CA SER A 116 -15.19 2.13 -11.65
C SER A 116 -16.61 1.92 -12.15
N PRO A 117 -17.41 2.99 -12.29
CA PRO A 117 -18.72 2.90 -12.94
C PRO A 117 -18.61 2.74 -14.47
N LYS A 118 -17.38 2.78 -15.02
CA LYS A 118 -17.10 2.73 -16.45
C LYS A 118 -15.98 1.75 -16.74
N ALA A 119 -16.11 0.94 -17.80
CA ALA A 119 -15.03 0.16 -18.38
C ALA A 119 -14.31 0.97 -19.48
N ASP A 120 -13.14 0.49 -19.89
CA ASP A 120 -12.30 1.05 -20.97
C ASP A 120 -11.86 2.51 -20.74
N ILE A 121 -11.84 2.98 -19.51
CA ILE A 121 -11.32 4.30 -19.17
C ILE A 121 -9.87 4.22 -18.69
N PRO A 122 -8.98 5.16 -19.09
CA PRO A 122 -7.62 5.18 -18.57
C PRO A 122 -7.60 5.62 -17.11
N VAL A 123 -6.94 4.80 -16.30
CA VAL A 123 -6.52 5.15 -14.94
C VAL A 123 -5.02 5.39 -14.97
N ARG A 124 -4.62 6.62 -14.72
CA ARG A 124 -3.21 6.99 -14.64
C ARG A 124 -2.71 6.85 -13.21
N LEU A 125 -1.65 6.10 -13.04
CA LEU A 125 -0.83 6.10 -11.83
C LEU A 125 0.39 6.96 -12.08
N LYS A 126 0.60 7.93 -11.20
CA LYS A 126 1.78 8.78 -11.18
C LYS A 126 2.51 8.64 -9.87
N LEU A 127 3.81 8.41 -9.95
CA LEU A 127 4.72 8.40 -8.82
C LEU A 127 5.53 9.68 -8.82
N GLU A 128 5.64 10.32 -7.67
CA GLU A 128 6.43 11.53 -7.49
C GLU A 128 7.48 11.32 -6.41
N GLY A 129 8.65 11.89 -6.62
CA GLY A 129 9.77 11.83 -5.69
C GLY A 129 10.50 13.16 -5.54
N ALA A 130 11.50 13.17 -4.68
CA ALA A 130 12.32 14.34 -4.43
C ALA A 130 13.03 14.83 -5.71
N GLY A 131 13.29 16.13 -5.80
CA GLY A 131 14.01 16.71 -6.95
C GLY A 131 13.22 16.72 -8.24
N GLY A 132 11.89 16.53 -8.19
CA GLY A 132 11.03 16.55 -9.39
C GLY A 132 11.04 15.23 -10.16
N GLN A 133 11.44 14.14 -9.52
CA GLN A 133 11.30 12.79 -10.10
C GLN A 133 9.83 12.47 -10.30
N VAL A 134 9.49 12.02 -11.49
CA VAL A 134 8.13 11.67 -11.88
C VAL A 134 8.13 10.46 -12.78
N MET A 135 7.19 9.56 -12.56
CA MET A 135 6.88 8.45 -13.44
C MET A 135 5.37 8.29 -13.54
N GLU A 136 4.86 8.02 -14.73
CA GLU A 136 3.43 7.88 -14.95
C GLU A 136 3.13 6.90 -16.08
N LEU A 137 2.13 6.05 -15.85
CA LEU A 137 1.59 5.09 -16.82
C LEU A 137 0.06 5.05 -16.74
N ASP A 138 -0.55 4.68 -17.85
CA ASP A 138 -1.98 4.48 -17.96
C ASP A 138 -2.31 2.99 -18.11
N VAL A 139 -3.32 2.54 -17.36
CA VAL A 139 -3.95 1.22 -17.51
C VAL A 139 -5.46 1.42 -17.58
N ASN A 140 -6.12 0.74 -18.50
CA ASN A 140 -7.57 0.89 -18.62
C ASN A 140 -8.31 -0.06 -17.69
N THR A 141 -9.45 0.40 -17.15
CA THR A 141 -10.42 -0.46 -16.49
C THR A 141 -11.01 -1.46 -17.48
N THR A 142 -11.36 -2.65 -17.01
CA THR A 142 -11.93 -3.72 -17.86
C THR A 142 -13.36 -4.08 -17.50
N VAL A 143 -13.79 -3.77 -16.28
CA VAL A 143 -15.13 -4.06 -15.77
C VAL A 143 -15.87 -2.77 -15.35
N THR A 144 -17.17 -2.90 -15.10
CA THR A 144 -18.04 -1.81 -14.69
C THR A 144 -18.77 -2.19 -13.41
N ASN A 145 -18.72 -1.33 -12.38
CA ASN A 145 -19.34 -1.54 -11.08
C ASN A 145 -18.90 -2.84 -10.37
N GLU A 146 -17.66 -3.21 -10.58
CA GLU A 146 -17.02 -4.35 -9.95
C GLU A 146 -15.58 -3.97 -9.56
N TRP A 147 -15.03 -4.65 -8.54
CA TRP A 147 -13.63 -4.50 -8.17
C TRP A 147 -12.73 -5.30 -9.11
N GLU A 148 -11.69 -4.66 -9.59
CA GLU A 148 -10.61 -5.29 -10.36
C GLU A 148 -9.25 -4.84 -9.84
N THR A 149 -8.20 -5.61 -10.10
CA THR A 149 -6.83 -5.21 -9.84
C THR A 149 -6.20 -4.66 -11.11
N LEU A 150 -5.84 -3.40 -11.11
CA LEU A 150 -5.02 -2.80 -12.16
C LEU A 150 -3.55 -2.88 -11.75
N THR A 151 -2.67 -3.15 -12.71
CA THR A 151 -1.23 -3.26 -12.48
C THR A 151 -0.47 -2.38 -13.46
N TRP A 152 0.38 -1.51 -12.94
CA TRP A 152 1.26 -0.63 -13.70
C TRP A 152 2.68 -1.19 -13.63
N ASP A 153 3.24 -1.54 -14.79
CA ASP A 153 4.59 -2.09 -14.93
C ASP A 153 5.58 -0.97 -15.32
N PHE A 154 6.41 -0.59 -14.37
CA PHE A 154 7.45 0.43 -14.53
C PHE A 154 8.83 -0.17 -14.84
N SER A 155 8.90 -1.43 -15.23
CA SER A 155 10.16 -2.16 -15.45
C SER A 155 11.16 -1.39 -16.30
N GLY A 156 12.39 -1.27 -15.79
CA GLY A 156 13.49 -0.56 -16.43
C GLY A 156 13.43 0.97 -16.29
N GLN A 157 12.49 1.52 -15.53
CA GLN A 157 12.31 2.96 -15.38
C GLN A 157 12.61 3.49 -13.98
N THR A 158 12.75 2.62 -12.98
CA THR A 158 12.87 3.03 -11.56
C THR A 158 14.32 3.26 -11.10
N ALA A 159 15.32 2.84 -11.89
CA ALA A 159 16.72 2.84 -11.49
C ALA A 159 17.22 4.23 -11.05
N GLY A 160 17.68 4.32 -9.81
CA GLY A 160 18.20 5.57 -9.23
C GLY A 160 17.11 6.59 -8.85
N MET A 161 15.85 6.21 -8.92
CA MET A 161 14.72 7.04 -8.50
C MET A 161 14.25 6.67 -7.09
N ASN A 162 13.64 7.65 -6.42
CA ASN A 162 13.13 7.51 -5.07
C ASN A 162 11.77 8.19 -5.00
N PHE A 163 10.71 7.39 -4.98
CA PHE A 163 9.34 7.86 -4.99
C PHE A 163 8.71 7.70 -3.62
N ASN A 164 8.09 8.77 -3.13
CA ASN A 164 7.38 8.79 -1.85
C ASN A 164 6.00 9.44 -1.94
N LYS A 165 5.43 9.51 -3.14
CA LYS A 165 4.07 9.97 -3.34
C LYS A 165 3.41 9.22 -4.49
N VAL A 166 2.18 8.83 -4.26
CA VAL A 166 1.30 8.17 -5.23
C VAL A 166 0.18 9.12 -5.61
N VAL A 167 -0.10 9.22 -6.91
CA VAL A 167 -1.22 10.01 -7.43
C VAL A 167 -2.03 9.16 -8.41
N VAL A 168 -3.33 9.07 -8.17
CA VAL A 168 -4.27 8.31 -9.01
C VAL A 168 -5.20 9.26 -9.74
N PHE A 169 -5.32 9.09 -11.05
CA PHE A 169 -6.23 9.85 -11.88
C PHE A 169 -7.18 8.89 -12.60
N PHE A 170 -8.44 8.99 -12.34
CA PHE A 170 -9.45 8.26 -13.10
C PHE A 170 -9.85 9.04 -14.35
N GLU A 171 -10.12 8.30 -15.44
CA GLU A 171 -10.58 8.89 -16.70
C GLU A 171 -9.66 10.02 -17.20
N PHE A 172 -8.35 9.73 -17.27
CA PHE A 172 -7.33 10.69 -17.69
C PHE A 172 -7.35 10.85 -19.22
N VAL A 173 -8.34 11.60 -19.73
CA VAL A 173 -8.54 11.83 -21.16
C VAL A 173 -8.44 13.32 -21.45
N PRO A 174 -7.42 13.80 -22.20
CA PRO A 174 -7.27 15.21 -22.53
C PRO A 174 -8.54 15.79 -23.16
N GLY A 175 -9.02 16.89 -22.58
CA GLY A 175 -10.22 17.56 -23.03
C GLY A 175 -11.54 17.01 -22.49
N LEU A 176 -11.54 15.90 -21.76
CA LEU A 176 -12.73 15.36 -21.11
C LEU A 176 -12.84 15.94 -19.68
N GLY A 177 -13.89 16.72 -19.44
CA GLY A 177 -14.20 17.20 -18.09
C GLY A 177 -14.87 16.13 -17.23
N GLY A 178 -14.83 16.32 -15.90
CA GLY A 178 -15.57 15.48 -14.97
C GLY A 178 -17.08 15.56 -15.19
N ASP A 179 -17.77 14.46 -14.93
CA ASP A 179 -19.22 14.31 -15.05
C ASP A 179 -19.92 13.93 -13.73
N GLY A 180 -19.19 14.03 -12.62
CA GLY A 180 -19.67 13.64 -11.30
C GLY A 180 -19.52 12.16 -10.98
N SER A 181 -18.87 11.37 -11.82
CA SER A 181 -18.62 9.95 -11.58
C SER A 181 -17.80 9.74 -10.32
N ILE A 182 -18.15 8.66 -9.60
CA ILE A 182 -17.51 8.25 -8.37
C ILE A 182 -16.69 6.98 -8.65
N TYR A 183 -15.46 6.99 -8.20
CA TYR A 183 -14.49 5.91 -8.31
C TYR A 183 -13.99 5.55 -6.93
N TYR A 184 -13.56 4.29 -6.75
CA TYR A 184 -12.93 3.85 -5.51
C TYR A 184 -11.61 3.13 -5.82
N TYR A 185 -10.69 3.19 -4.89
CA TYR A 185 -9.47 2.39 -4.95
C TYR A 185 -9.02 1.98 -3.55
N ASP A 186 -8.24 0.90 -3.51
CA ASP A 186 -7.78 0.27 -2.29
C ASP A 186 -6.52 -0.57 -2.55
N ASP A 187 -5.89 -1.06 -1.49
CA ASP A 187 -4.76 -1.99 -1.56
C ASP A 187 -3.70 -1.58 -2.60
N ILE A 188 -3.01 -0.46 -2.32
CA ILE A 188 -1.85 -0.06 -3.12
C ILE A 188 -0.66 -0.89 -2.68
N GLU A 189 -0.09 -1.69 -3.58
CA GLU A 189 1.02 -2.57 -3.23
C GLU A 189 2.05 -2.71 -4.35
N VAL A 190 3.30 -2.99 -3.97
CA VAL A 190 4.33 -3.44 -4.89
C VAL A 190 4.07 -4.92 -5.18
N VAL A 191 3.93 -5.28 -6.47
CA VAL A 191 3.60 -6.65 -6.87
C VAL A 191 4.85 -7.51 -6.74
N VAL A 192 4.82 -8.47 -5.82
CA VAL A 192 5.86 -9.49 -5.71
C VAL A 192 5.42 -10.71 -6.52
N PHE A 193 6.06 -10.93 -7.65
CA PHE A 193 5.86 -12.18 -8.39
C PHE A 193 6.51 -13.31 -7.60
N PRO A 194 5.75 -14.35 -7.17
CA PRO A 194 6.38 -15.50 -6.55
C PRO A 194 7.40 -16.08 -7.53
N ILE A 195 8.67 -16.12 -7.13
CA ILE A 195 9.68 -16.84 -7.91
C ILE A 195 9.17 -18.29 -7.99
N PRO A 196 8.86 -18.82 -9.19
CA PRO A 196 8.45 -20.19 -9.28
C PRO A 196 9.57 -21.03 -8.67
N SER A 197 9.29 -21.75 -7.58
CA SER A 197 10.20 -22.73 -7.04
C SER A 197 10.35 -23.81 -8.11
N MET A 198 11.39 -23.69 -8.93
CA MET A 198 11.74 -24.80 -9.80
C MET A 198 12.10 -25.97 -8.88
N PRO A 199 11.41 -27.10 -8.96
CA PRO A 199 11.94 -28.30 -8.33
C PRO A 199 13.30 -28.55 -8.97
N ILE A 200 14.37 -28.35 -8.20
CA ILE A 200 15.69 -28.81 -8.60
C ILE A 200 15.61 -30.33 -8.47
N THR A 201 15.14 -30.99 -9.48
CA THR A 201 15.38 -32.42 -9.68
C THR A 201 16.87 -32.51 -10.07
N LEU A 202 17.70 -32.73 -9.07
CA LEU A 202 19.03 -33.28 -9.32
C LEU A 202 18.76 -34.71 -9.81
N GLU A 203 18.49 -34.88 -11.09
CA GLU A 203 18.70 -36.16 -11.71
C GLU A 203 20.21 -36.40 -11.60
N GLU A 204 20.59 -37.38 -10.81
CA GLU A 204 21.95 -37.91 -10.89
C GLU A 204 22.15 -38.34 -12.35
N ASP A 205 22.81 -37.49 -13.13
CA ASP A 205 23.40 -37.90 -14.40
C ASP A 205 24.39 -38.99 -14.06
N VAL A 206 23.89 -40.25 -14.10
CA VAL A 206 24.73 -41.42 -14.09
C VAL A 206 25.47 -41.36 -15.42
N ASN A 207 26.62 -40.67 -15.40
CA ASN A 207 27.48 -40.60 -16.57
C ASN A 207 27.94 -42.03 -16.96
N PRO A 208 27.45 -42.60 -18.06
CA PRO A 208 27.75 -44.00 -18.45
C PRO A 208 29.18 -44.20 -18.95
N TYR A 209 30.04 -43.18 -18.84
CA TYR A 209 31.42 -43.17 -19.37
C TYR A 209 32.52 -43.37 -18.35
N PHE A 210 32.24 -43.59 -17.06
CA PHE A 210 33.23 -44.14 -16.16
C PHE A 210 33.31 -45.65 -16.32
N GLN A 211 34.01 -46.11 -17.35
CA GLN A 211 34.53 -47.47 -17.39
C GLN A 211 35.84 -47.48 -16.62
N ASP A 212 35.89 -48.31 -15.56
CA ASP A 212 37.10 -48.68 -14.86
C ASP A 212 38.11 -49.24 -15.84
N PHE A 213 39.21 -48.57 -16.01
CA PHE A 213 40.41 -49.16 -16.60
C PHE A 213 41.23 -49.79 -15.47
N ASN A 214 41.12 -51.13 -15.35
CA ASN A 214 42.09 -51.98 -14.70
C ASN A 214 43.23 -52.32 -15.66
#